data_1b6b3b44c4cfffca38230a523ea5d335
#
_entry.id   1b6b3b44c4cfffca38230a523ea5d335
#
_cell.length_a   1.000
_cell.length_b   1.000
_cell.length_c   1.000
_cell.angle_alpha   90.00
_cell.angle_beta   90.00
_cell.angle_gamma   90.00
#
_symmetry.space_group_name_H-M   'P 1'
#
loop_
_entity.id
_entity.type
_entity.pdbx_description
1 polymer ?
#
loop_
_entity_poly.entity_id
_entity_poly.type
_entity_poly.pdbx_seq_one_letter_code
_entity_poly.pdbx_strand_id
1 'polypeptide(L)'
;YHRTLNIGRVMSPTLALIVQREAEIDTFKPVPFYTVTLELPGFSVSGERMADKGTAQQLKTACQDAAATVKKVERRDKSEKPPALYDLTTLQRDANRLLGFTAQQTLDYLQNLYEKKLCTYPRTDSRYLTSDMAASLPELVRLTAGALPFAAGMELACNATQVINDKKVTDHHAVIPTCNLQSADLSSLPVGEKAVLE
;
A
#
# COMPACT_ATOMS: atom_id res chain seq x y z
N TYR A 1 -10.07 -27.84 30.49
CA TYR A 1 -11.12 -27.53 29.50
C TYR A 1 -11.79 -28.86 29.12
N HIS A 2 -13.10 -28.97 29.29
CA HIS A 2 -13.88 -30.17 28.88
C HIS A 2 -14.37 -30.05 27.43
N ARG A 3 -13.54 -29.48 26.53
CA ARG A 3 -13.86 -29.26 25.09
C ARG A 3 -12.66 -29.64 24.24
N THR A 4 -12.92 -30.21 23.08
CA THR A 4 -11.91 -30.42 22.06
C THR A 4 -11.48 -29.02 21.51
N LEU A 5 -10.18 -28.74 21.58
CA LEU A 5 -9.60 -27.55 21.01
C LEU A 5 -9.00 -27.87 19.65
N ASN A 6 -9.35 -27.08 18.65
CA ASN A 6 -8.76 -27.18 17.33
C ASN A 6 -7.36 -26.59 17.34
N ILE A 7 -6.39 -27.38 16.89
CA ILE A 7 -4.99 -26.96 16.74
C ILE A 7 -4.69 -26.91 15.24
N GLY A 8 -4.09 -25.83 14.80
CA GLY A 8 -3.71 -25.67 13.40
C GLY A 8 -2.28 -25.13 13.26
N ARG A 9 -1.59 -25.57 12.21
CA ARG A 9 -0.19 -25.13 11.92
C ARG A 9 -0.07 -23.63 11.66
N VAL A 10 -1.16 -22.98 11.28
CA VAL A 10 -1.25 -21.54 11.06
C VAL A 10 -2.04 -20.85 12.19
N MET A 11 -3.20 -21.38 12.54
CA MET A 11 -4.09 -20.78 13.54
C MET A 11 -3.43 -20.63 14.92
N SER A 12 -2.79 -21.68 15.44
CA SER A 12 -2.21 -21.65 16.78
C SER A 12 -1.05 -20.65 16.92
N PRO A 13 -0.06 -20.59 16.01
CA PRO A 13 0.98 -19.57 16.07
C PRO A 13 0.45 -18.16 15.82
N THR A 14 -0.54 -17.97 14.95
CA THR A 14 -1.17 -16.67 14.75
C THR A 14 -1.87 -16.18 16.00
N LEU A 15 -2.62 -17.06 16.67
CA LEU A 15 -3.26 -16.73 17.95
C LEU A 15 -2.21 -16.39 19.02
N ALA A 16 -1.10 -17.14 19.09
CA ALA A 16 -0.03 -16.85 20.02
C ALA A 16 0.58 -15.46 19.82
N LEU A 17 0.80 -15.03 18.56
CA LEU A 17 1.28 -13.70 18.23
C LEU A 17 0.29 -12.60 18.66
N ILE A 18 -1.01 -12.83 18.46
CA ILE A 18 -2.06 -11.87 18.89
C ILE A 18 -2.06 -11.76 20.41
N VAL A 19 -2.07 -12.89 21.13
CA VAL A 19 -2.06 -12.91 22.62
C VAL A 19 -0.80 -12.22 23.16
N GLN A 20 0.36 -12.44 22.54
CA GLN A 20 1.58 -11.76 22.93
C GLN A 20 1.46 -10.25 22.72
N ARG A 21 0.92 -9.81 21.60
CA ARG A 21 0.71 -8.38 21.33
C ARG A 21 -0.27 -7.74 22.32
N GLU A 22 -1.37 -8.41 22.66
CA GLU A 22 -2.31 -7.94 23.67
C GLU A 22 -1.63 -7.79 25.04
N ALA A 23 -0.82 -8.76 25.45
CA ALA A 23 -0.06 -8.68 26.70
C ALA A 23 0.96 -7.51 26.70
N GLU A 24 1.60 -7.22 25.57
CA GLU A 24 2.47 -6.05 25.41
C GLU A 24 1.69 -4.74 25.53
N ILE A 25 0.45 -4.68 24.98
CA ILE A 25 -0.44 -3.50 25.07
C ILE A 25 -0.89 -3.31 26.51
N ASP A 26 -1.35 -4.38 27.19
CA ASP A 26 -1.84 -4.31 28.56
C ASP A 26 -0.75 -3.91 29.55
N THR A 27 0.49 -4.28 29.29
CA THR A 27 1.65 -3.95 30.13
C THR A 27 2.39 -2.69 29.70
N PHE A 28 1.92 -2.03 28.63
CA PHE A 28 2.59 -0.84 28.10
C PHE A 28 2.54 0.31 29.11
N LYS A 29 3.72 0.82 29.43
CA LYS A 29 3.87 2.01 30.28
C LYS A 29 4.32 3.18 29.40
N PRO A 30 3.49 4.21 29.21
CA PRO A 30 3.87 5.36 28.42
C PRO A 30 5.02 6.11 29.09
N VAL A 31 6.08 6.37 28.32
CA VAL A 31 7.21 7.19 28.74
C VAL A 31 7.09 8.55 28.07
N PRO A 32 6.95 9.65 28.83
CA PRO A 32 6.86 10.97 28.25
C PRO A 32 8.18 11.37 27.60
N PHE A 33 8.11 12.08 26.51
CA PHE A 33 9.23 12.77 25.89
C PHE A 33 8.82 14.19 25.53
N TYR A 34 9.79 15.05 25.36
CA TYR A 34 9.60 16.46 25.08
C TYR A 34 10.34 16.85 23.81
N THR A 35 9.75 17.71 23.02
CA THR A 35 10.37 18.26 21.81
C THR A 35 10.15 19.75 21.81
N VAL A 36 11.20 20.52 21.54
CA VAL A 36 11.10 21.98 21.34
C VAL A 36 10.89 22.24 19.86
N THR A 37 9.85 22.97 19.53
CA THR A 37 9.55 23.38 18.16
C THR A 37 9.66 24.90 18.05
N LEU A 38 10.39 25.37 17.04
CA LEU A 38 10.47 26.76 16.65
C LEU A 38 9.43 27.02 15.55
N GLU A 39 8.53 27.95 15.79
CA GLU A 39 7.60 28.44 14.79
C GLU A 39 8.20 29.65 14.10
N LEU A 40 8.43 29.55 12.79
CA LEU A 40 8.99 30.60 11.96
C LEU A 40 7.99 30.97 10.86
N PRO A 41 8.08 32.18 10.27
CA PRO A 41 7.21 32.54 9.16
C PRO A 41 7.31 31.55 7.99
N GLY A 42 6.23 30.80 7.74
CA GLY A 42 6.13 29.84 6.63
C GLY A 42 6.63 28.43 6.89
N PHE A 43 7.25 28.11 8.01
CA PHE A 43 7.66 26.74 8.38
C PHE A 43 7.96 26.61 9.88
N SER A 44 7.96 25.38 10.36
CA SER A 44 8.38 25.04 11.71
C SER A 44 9.59 24.11 11.72
N VAL A 45 10.39 24.17 12.78
CA VAL A 45 11.58 23.32 12.97
C VAL A 45 11.48 22.66 14.33
N SER A 46 11.47 21.33 14.37
CA SER A 46 11.46 20.55 15.62
C SER A 46 12.84 20.01 15.94
N GLY A 47 13.24 20.18 17.19
CA GLY A 47 14.44 19.56 17.74
C GLY A 47 14.29 18.08 18.00
N GLU A 48 15.34 17.46 18.52
CA GLU A 48 15.34 16.05 18.92
C GLU A 48 14.44 15.80 20.14
N ARG A 49 14.02 14.53 20.31
CA ARG A 49 13.26 14.10 21.48
C ARG A 49 14.15 14.09 22.73
N MET A 50 13.67 14.67 23.80
CA MET A 50 14.33 14.74 25.10
C MET A 50 13.50 14.00 26.13
N ALA A 51 14.14 13.20 26.99
CA ALA A 51 13.46 12.49 28.07
C ALA A 51 13.17 13.41 29.27
N ASP A 52 14.02 14.42 29.49
CA ASP A 52 13.91 15.33 30.63
C ASP A 52 13.16 16.62 30.28
N LYS A 53 12.12 16.91 31.06
CA LYS A 53 11.33 18.12 30.92
C LYS A 53 12.13 19.40 31.22
N GLY A 54 13.05 19.33 32.22
CA GLY A 54 13.86 20.47 32.61
C GLY A 54 14.77 20.93 31.48
N THR A 55 15.45 19.98 30.83
CA THR A 55 16.31 20.23 29.67
C THR A 55 15.53 20.84 28.50
N ALA A 56 14.33 20.30 28.23
CA ALA A 56 13.47 20.85 27.19
C ALA A 56 13.01 22.29 27.51
N GLN A 57 12.71 22.58 28.76
CA GLN A 57 12.30 23.91 29.20
C GLN A 57 13.49 24.92 29.14
N GLN A 58 14.70 24.50 29.51
CA GLN A 58 15.89 25.32 29.39
C GLN A 58 16.16 25.66 27.91
N LEU A 59 16.09 24.67 27.03
CA LEU A 59 16.26 24.87 25.59
C LEU A 59 15.20 25.84 25.04
N LYS A 60 13.91 25.65 25.42
CA LYS A 60 12.83 26.55 25.03
C LYS A 60 13.16 28.00 25.44
N THR A 61 13.57 28.22 26.71
CA THR A 61 13.90 29.54 27.20
C THR A 61 15.12 30.16 26.49
N ALA A 62 16.12 29.34 26.17
CA ALA A 62 17.31 29.80 25.45
C ALA A 62 17.04 30.19 23.99
N CYS A 63 16.01 29.57 23.38
CA CYS A 63 15.58 29.87 22.00
C CYS A 63 14.57 31.02 21.92
N GLN A 64 13.96 31.42 23.04
CA GLN A 64 12.94 32.45 23.06
C GLN A 64 13.61 33.81 22.76
N ASP A 65 13.05 34.54 21.79
CA ASP A 65 13.55 35.83 21.31
C ASP A 65 14.98 35.81 20.76
N ALA A 66 15.57 34.64 20.54
CA ALA A 66 16.87 34.47 19.94
C ALA A 66 16.80 34.50 18.40
N ALA A 67 17.86 35.06 17.78
CA ALA A 67 17.94 35.05 16.31
C ALA A 67 18.25 33.64 15.78
N ALA A 68 17.41 33.14 14.88
CA ALA A 68 17.65 31.89 14.17
C ALA A 68 18.52 32.14 12.92
N THR A 69 19.63 31.41 12.80
CA THR A 69 20.53 31.54 11.65
C THR A 69 20.53 30.25 10.85
N VAL A 70 20.16 30.31 9.54
CA VAL A 70 20.28 29.20 8.63
C VAL A 70 21.75 28.96 8.31
N LYS A 71 22.32 27.85 8.78
CA LYS A 71 23.70 27.47 8.52
C LYS A 71 23.93 26.80 7.18
N LYS A 72 22.94 26.03 6.72
CA LYS A 72 23.05 25.24 5.49
C LYS A 72 21.68 25.01 4.88
N VAL A 73 21.58 25.13 3.57
CA VAL A 73 20.42 24.74 2.78
C VAL A 73 20.87 23.65 1.82
N GLU A 74 20.27 22.47 1.89
CA GLU A 74 20.50 21.39 0.94
C GLU A 74 19.22 21.13 0.15
N ARG A 75 19.33 21.22 -1.16
CA ARG A 75 18.28 20.79 -2.08
C ARG A 75 18.67 19.42 -2.66
N ARG A 76 17.79 18.45 -2.52
CA ARG A 76 17.98 17.11 -3.10
C ARG A 76 16.77 16.75 -3.92
N ASP A 77 16.99 16.48 -5.18
CA ASP A 77 15.96 15.94 -6.05
C ASP A 77 15.83 14.44 -5.75
N LYS A 78 14.61 14.00 -5.46
CA LYS A 78 14.29 12.58 -5.25
C LYS A 78 13.44 12.09 -6.39
N SER A 79 13.74 10.91 -6.89
CA SER A 79 12.91 10.20 -7.84
C SER A 79 12.25 9.02 -7.14
N GLU A 80 10.93 8.96 -7.16
CA GLU A 80 10.16 7.81 -6.66
C GLU A 80 9.68 6.98 -7.84
N LYS A 81 9.89 5.68 -7.72
CA LYS A 81 9.37 4.74 -8.72
C LYS A 81 7.87 4.53 -8.50
N PRO A 82 7.09 4.32 -9.55
CA PRO A 82 5.70 3.92 -9.40
C PRO A 82 5.60 2.60 -8.62
N PRO A 83 4.46 2.35 -7.93
CA PRO A 83 4.23 1.08 -7.25
C PRO A 83 4.39 -0.09 -8.22
N ALA A 84 4.83 -1.24 -7.71
CA ALA A 84 4.80 -2.48 -8.49
C ALA A 84 3.36 -2.96 -8.67
N LEU A 85 3.14 -3.86 -9.63
CA LEU A 85 1.84 -4.48 -9.86
C LEU A 85 1.37 -5.27 -8.61
N TYR A 86 0.12 -5.67 -8.60
CA TYR A 86 -0.47 -6.40 -7.48
C TYR A 86 -0.23 -7.91 -7.55
N ASP A 87 0.20 -8.48 -6.43
CA ASP A 87 -0.10 -9.84 -6.03
C ASP A 87 -1.38 -9.87 -5.18
N LEU A 88 -1.89 -11.05 -4.84
CA LEU A 88 -3.11 -11.15 -4.03
C LEU A 88 -2.96 -10.44 -2.67
N THR A 89 -1.86 -10.64 -1.98
CA THR A 89 -1.66 -10.11 -0.62
C THR A 89 -1.59 -8.58 -0.61
N THR A 90 -0.88 -7.98 -1.56
CA THR A 90 -0.79 -6.52 -1.64
C THR A 90 -2.12 -5.90 -2.05
N LEU A 91 -2.87 -6.53 -2.96
CA LEU A 91 -4.22 -6.09 -3.32
C LEU A 91 -5.17 -6.16 -2.12
N GLN A 92 -5.16 -7.26 -1.36
CA GLN A 92 -5.97 -7.39 -0.15
C GLN A 92 -5.66 -6.32 0.90
N ARG A 93 -4.38 -5.97 1.09
CA ARG A 93 -3.97 -4.92 2.02
C ARG A 93 -4.45 -3.54 1.58
N ASP A 94 -4.33 -3.23 0.30
CA ASP A 94 -4.75 -1.93 -0.21
C ASP A 94 -6.28 -1.83 -0.29
N ALA A 95 -7.00 -2.89 -0.68
CA ALA A 95 -8.45 -2.94 -0.63
C ALA A 95 -8.99 -2.79 0.80
N ASN A 96 -8.32 -3.38 1.79
CA ASN A 96 -8.69 -3.18 3.19
C ASN A 96 -8.47 -1.72 3.62
N ARG A 97 -7.31 -1.14 3.30
CA ARG A 97 -6.94 0.22 3.68
C ARG A 97 -7.82 1.28 3.00
N LEU A 98 -8.14 1.11 1.71
CA LEU A 98 -8.82 2.12 0.88
C LEU A 98 -10.34 1.93 0.85
N LEU A 99 -10.79 0.67 0.85
CA LEU A 99 -12.19 0.32 0.63
C LEU A 99 -12.85 -0.34 1.86
N GLY A 100 -12.08 -0.68 2.89
CA GLY A 100 -12.57 -1.34 4.08
C GLY A 100 -12.93 -2.83 3.89
N PHE A 101 -12.55 -3.45 2.78
CA PHE A 101 -12.85 -4.85 2.50
C PHE A 101 -11.99 -5.80 3.34
N THR A 102 -12.56 -6.92 3.75
CA THR A 102 -11.77 -8.00 4.33
C THR A 102 -10.95 -8.70 3.24
N ALA A 103 -9.92 -9.44 3.66
CA ALA A 103 -9.10 -10.24 2.74
C ALA A 103 -9.96 -11.25 1.95
N GLN A 104 -10.96 -11.86 2.60
CA GLN A 104 -11.87 -12.81 1.95
C GLN A 104 -12.77 -12.11 0.91
N GLN A 105 -13.38 -10.98 1.26
CA GLN A 105 -14.19 -10.21 0.32
C GLN A 105 -13.40 -9.78 -0.92
N THR A 106 -12.16 -9.30 -0.71
CA THR A 106 -11.28 -8.92 -1.84
C THR A 106 -10.98 -10.11 -2.73
N LEU A 107 -10.69 -11.29 -2.15
CA LEU A 107 -10.46 -12.51 -2.93
C LEU A 107 -11.70 -12.94 -3.69
N ASP A 108 -12.89 -12.90 -3.08
CA ASP A 108 -14.15 -13.31 -3.71
C ASP A 108 -14.48 -12.37 -4.90
N TYR A 109 -14.34 -11.06 -4.72
CA TYR A 109 -14.53 -10.10 -5.82
C TYR A 109 -13.52 -10.30 -6.95
N LEU A 110 -12.26 -10.50 -6.61
CA LEU A 110 -11.21 -10.74 -7.61
C LEU A 110 -11.42 -12.07 -8.34
N GLN A 111 -11.88 -13.12 -7.64
CA GLN A 111 -12.22 -14.40 -8.23
C GLN A 111 -13.38 -14.25 -9.24
N ASN A 112 -14.43 -13.51 -8.88
CA ASN A 112 -15.54 -13.23 -9.78
C ASN A 112 -15.12 -12.45 -11.03
N LEU A 113 -14.22 -11.46 -10.86
CA LEU A 113 -13.65 -10.71 -11.99
C LEU A 113 -12.82 -11.63 -12.92
N TYR A 114 -12.06 -12.56 -12.35
CA TYR A 114 -11.32 -13.56 -13.09
C TYR A 114 -12.24 -14.51 -13.88
N GLU A 115 -13.31 -15.01 -13.27
CA GLU A 115 -14.30 -15.88 -13.92
C GLU A 115 -15.03 -15.16 -15.06
N LYS A 116 -15.24 -13.85 -14.92
CA LYS A 116 -15.73 -12.95 -15.98
C LYS A 116 -14.65 -12.61 -17.02
N LYS A 117 -13.42 -13.11 -16.83
CA LYS A 117 -12.26 -12.84 -17.69
C LYS A 117 -11.86 -11.35 -17.76
N LEU A 118 -12.14 -10.58 -16.73
CA LEU A 118 -11.81 -9.15 -16.65
C LEU A 118 -10.44 -8.89 -16.01
N CYS A 119 -9.93 -9.84 -15.26
CA CYS A 119 -8.56 -9.80 -14.72
C CYS A 119 -7.87 -11.16 -14.86
N THR A 120 -6.56 -11.19 -14.62
CA THR A 120 -5.74 -12.39 -14.61
C THR A 120 -5.92 -13.20 -13.33
N TYR A 121 -5.26 -14.35 -13.21
CA TYR A 121 -5.45 -15.28 -12.10
C TYR A 121 -5.19 -14.63 -10.74
N PRO A 122 -6.12 -14.73 -9.78
CA PRO A 122 -6.08 -13.98 -8.54
C PRO A 122 -5.06 -14.48 -7.51
N ARG A 123 -4.79 -15.80 -7.47
CA ARG A 123 -3.91 -16.40 -6.45
C ARG A 123 -2.47 -16.44 -6.96
N THR A 124 -1.83 -15.30 -7.01
CA THR A 124 -0.44 -15.14 -7.39
C THR A 124 0.34 -14.44 -6.28
N ASP A 125 1.59 -14.78 -6.13
CA ASP A 125 2.58 -14.13 -5.28
C ASP A 125 3.53 -13.22 -6.06
N SER A 126 3.40 -13.21 -7.40
CA SER A 126 4.22 -12.37 -8.27
C SER A 126 3.61 -10.98 -8.44
N ARG A 127 4.50 -9.99 -8.48
CA ARG A 127 4.20 -8.59 -8.80
C ARG A 127 4.83 -8.16 -10.13
N TYR A 128 5.18 -9.15 -10.97
CA TYR A 128 5.84 -8.95 -12.25
C TYR A 128 5.12 -9.70 -13.36
N LEU A 129 5.39 -9.29 -14.57
CA LEU A 129 4.94 -9.91 -15.82
C LEU A 129 6.10 -10.60 -16.50
N THR A 130 5.78 -11.48 -17.44
CA THR A 130 6.75 -12.21 -18.25
C THR A 130 7.13 -11.42 -19.52
N SER A 131 8.29 -11.71 -20.10
CA SER A 131 8.82 -10.98 -21.25
C SER A 131 7.96 -11.15 -22.52
N ASP A 132 7.27 -12.27 -22.68
CA ASP A 132 6.34 -12.52 -23.79
C ASP A 132 5.14 -11.56 -23.78
N MET A 133 4.77 -11.00 -22.63
CA MET A 133 3.69 -10.03 -22.50
C MET A 133 4.09 -8.61 -22.92
N ALA A 134 5.38 -8.31 -23.07
CA ALA A 134 5.90 -6.97 -23.32
C ALA A 134 5.24 -6.26 -24.51
N ALA A 135 5.06 -6.99 -25.61
CA ALA A 135 4.51 -6.44 -26.85
C ALA A 135 3.02 -6.05 -26.73
N SER A 136 2.26 -6.70 -25.85
CA SER A 136 0.82 -6.45 -25.67
C SER A 136 0.51 -5.38 -24.62
N LEU A 137 1.46 -5.04 -23.76
CA LEU A 137 1.24 -4.10 -22.65
C LEU A 137 0.80 -2.69 -23.09
N PRO A 138 1.37 -2.04 -24.12
CA PRO A 138 0.93 -0.73 -24.54
C PRO A 138 -0.55 -0.69 -24.93
N GLU A 139 -1.00 -1.72 -25.65
CA GLU A 139 -2.40 -1.86 -26.05
C GLU A 139 -3.29 -2.14 -24.84
N LEU A 140 -2.88 -3.01 -23.93
CA LEU A 140 -3.61 -3.29 -22.71
C LEU A 140 -3.79 -2.02 -21.84
N VAL A 141 -2.75 -1.21 -21.69
CA VAL A 141 -2.83 0.07 -20.97
C VAL A 141 -3.82 1.01 -21.64
N ARG A 142 -3.79 1.12 -22.96
CA ARG A 142 -4.73 1.94 -23.72
C ARG A 142 -6.18 1.48 -23.53
N LEU A 143 -6.43 0.19 -23.62
CA LEU A 143 -7.77 -0.39 -23.48
C LEU A 143 -8.29 -0.23 -22.05
N THR A 144 -7.46 -0.50 -21.06
CA THR A 144 -7.82 -0.33 -19.63
C THR A 144 -8.15 1.13 -19.32
N ALA A 145 -7.32 2.05 -19.78
CA ALA A 145 -7.56 3.48 -19.58
C ALA A 145 -8.85 3.97 -20.25
N GLY A 146 -9.16 3.44 -21.44
CA GLY A 146 -10.42 3.77 -22.13
C GLY A 146 -11.66 3.23 -21.45
N ALA A 147 -11.53 2.13 -20.70
CA ALA A 147 -12.63 1.49 -19.98
C ALA A 147 -12.87 2.08 -18.58
N LEU A 148 -11.86 2.71 -17.97
CA LEU A 148 -11.92 3.17 -16.58
C LEU A 148 -11.98 4.71 -16.50
N PRO A 149 -13.03 5.27 -15.87
CA PRO A 149 -13.29 6.71 -15.87
C PRO A 149 -12.16 7.58 -15.29
N PHE A 150 -11.41 7.06 -14.32
CA PHE A 150 -10.33 7.80 -13.67
C PHE A 150 -9.16 8.14 -14.61
N ALA A 151 -8.99 7.38 -15.69
CA ALA A 151 -7.92 7.58 -16.67
C ALA A 151 -8.32 8.53 -17.82
N ALA A 152 -9.55 9.01 -17.83
CA ALA A 152 -10.04 9.89 -18.89
C ALA A 152 -9.22 11.18 -18.98
N GLY A 153 -8.67 11.46 -20.18
CA GLY A 153 -7.86 12.66 -20.43
C GLY A 153 -6.40 12.57 -19.94
N MET A 154 -5.95 11.43 -19.41
CA MET A 154 -4.56 11.24 -19.05
C MET A 154 -3.71 10.91 -20.30
N GLU A 155 -2.53 11.52 -20.39
CA GLU A 155 -1.50 11.07 -21.31
C GLU A 155 -0.79 9.84 -20.72
N LEU A 156 -0.96 8.69 -21.37
CA LEU A 156 -0.50 7.41 -20.86
C LEU A 156 0.79 6.99 -21.54
N ALA A 157 1.82 6.75 -20.74
CA ALA A 157 3.07 6.14 -21.18
C ALA A 157 3.18 4.73 -20.58
N CYS A 158 3.46 3.73 -21.43
CA CYS A 158 3.73 2.38 -20.98
C CYS A 158 5.24 2.13 -20.91
N ASN A 159 5.75 1.89 -19.69
CA ASN A 159 7.14 1.46 -19.51
C ASN A 159 7.17 -0.02 -19.07
N ALA A 160 7.10 -0.90 -20.05
CA ALA A 160 7.09 -2.36 -19.84
C ALA A 160 8.31 -2.86 -19.06
N THR A 161 9.48 -2.23 -19.21
CA THR A 161 10.72 -2.69 -18.56
C THR A 161 10.66 -2.63 -17.03
N GLN A 162 9.80 -1.80 -16.46
CA GLN A 162 9.67 -1.68 -15.01
C GLN A 162 8.87 -2.83 -14.38
N VAL A 163 8.00 -3.47 -15.15
CA VAL A 163 7.08 -4.50 -14.66
C VAL A 163 7.44 -5.90 -15.13
N ILE A 164 8.40 -6.05 -16.06
CA ILE A 164 8.83 -7.35 -16.58
C ILE A 164 9.99 -7.91 -15.79
N ASN A 165 9.84 -9.13 -15.28
CA ASN A 165 10.93 -9.88 -14.67
C ASN A 165 10.61 -11.38 -14.62
N ASP A 166 11.02 -12.13 -15.64
CA ASP A 166 10.76 -13.57 -15.75
C ASP A 166 11.27 -14.38 -14.55
N LYS A 167 12.36 -13.94 -13.90
CA LYS A 167 12.92 -14.63 -12.72
C LYS A 167 12.08 -14.50 -11.47
N LYS A 168 11.14 -13.56 -11.46
CA LYS A 168 10.22 -13.29 -10.33
C LYS A 168 8.78 -13.68 -10.64
N VAL A 169 8.56 -14.35 -11.75
CA VAL A 169 7.29 -15.00 -12.08
C VAL A 169 7.51 -16.50 -11.95
N THR A 170 6.75 -17.14 -11.06
CA THR A 170 6.79 -18.60 -10.85
C THR A 170 5.71 -19.26 -11.70
N ASP A 171 4.55 -19.57 -11.09
CA ASP A 171 3.44 -20.23 -11.77
C ASP A 171 2.50 -19.23 -12.46
N HIS A 172 2.34 -18.05 -11.85
CA HIS A 172 1.44 -17.01 -12.33
C HIS A 172 2.11 -15.63 -12.21
N HIS A 173 1.86 -14.78 -13.20
CA HIS A 173 2.27 -13.38 -13.17
C HIS A 173 1.34 -12.52 -12.30
N ALA A 174 1.66 -11.24 -12.13
CA ALA A 174 0.88 -10.27 -11.36
C ALA A 174 -0.58 -10.19 -11.82
N VAL A 175 -1.44 -9.76 -10.91
CA VAL A 175 -2.85 -9.46 -11.21
C VAL A 175 -2.91 -8.18 -12.04
N ILE A 176 -3.48 -8.28 -13.23
CA ILE A 176 -3.74 -7.16 -14.14
C ILE A 176 -5.09 -7.32 -14.80
N PRO A 177 -5.69 -6.23 -15.30
CA PRO A 177 -6.86 -6.29 -16.16
C PRO A 177 -6.57 -7.06 -17.46
N THR A 178 -7.61 -7.45 -18.16
CA THR A 178 -7.51 -8.10 -19.50
C THR A 178 -8.11 -7.21 -20.59
N CYS A 179 -7.81 -7.52 -21.84
CA CYS A 179 -8.39 -6.83 -23.00
C CYS A 179 -9.91 -6.93 -23.09
N ASN A 180 -10.52 -7.88 -22.37
CA ASN A 180 -11.99 -8.05 -22.35
C ASN A 180 -12.72 -6.89 -21.69
N LEU A 181 -12.02 -6.02 -20.94
CA LEU A 181 -12.61 -4.78 -20.41
C LEU A 181 -13.23 -3.91 -21.48
N GLN A 182 -12.69 -3.92 -22.72
CA GLN A 182 -13.20 -3.12 -23.82
C GLN A 182 -14.65 -3.46 -24.20
N SER A 183 -15.01 -4.75 -24.09
CA SER A 183 -16.34 -5.25 -24.49
C SER A 183 -17.26 -5.52 -23.31
N ALA A 184 -16.78 -5.34 -22.08
CA ALA A 184 -17.54 -5.65 -20.88
C ALA A 184 -18.46 -4.48 -20.49
N ASP A 185 -19.67 -4.81 -20.07
CA ASP A 185 -20.56 -3.86 -19.41
C ASP A 185 -20.16 -3.70 -17.93
N LEU A 186 -19.28 -2.74 -17.66
CA LEU A 186 -18.81 -2.47 -16.31
C LEU A 186 -19.90 -1.85 -15.42
N SER A 187 -21.00 -1.36 -15.98
CA SER A 187 -22.12 -0.81 -15.22
C SER A 187 -22.94 -1.91 -14.52
N SER A 188 -22.92 -3.12 -15.07
CA SER A 188 -23.59 -4.29 -14.52
C SER A 188 -22.83 -4.99 -13.39
N LEU A 189 -21.58 -4.60 -13.13
CA LEU A 189 -20.77 -5.21 -12.07
C LEU A 189 -21.31 -4.86 -10.68
N PRO A 190 -21.32 -5.81 -9.75
CA PRO A 190 -21.53 -5.52 -8.32
C PRO A 190 -20.55 -4.46 -7.82
N VAL A 191 -21.03 -3.61 -6.91
CA VAL A 191 -20.24 -2.47 -6.39
C VAL A 191 -18.85 -2.86 -5.89
N GLY A 192 -18.76 -4.00 -5.16
CA GLY A 192 -17.46 -4.47 -4.64
C GLY A 192 -16.51 -4.94 -5.74
N GLU A 193 -17.00 -5.62 -6.77
CA GLU A 193 -16.18 -6.05 -7.91
C GLU A 193 -15.68 -4.84 -8.71
N LYS A 194 -16.56 -3.87 -8.93
CA LYS A 194 -16.20 -2.63 -9.62
C LYS A 194 -15.13 -1.85 -8.84
N ALA A 195 -15.30 -1.71 -7.52
CA ALA A 195 -14.33 -1.02 -6.66
C ALA A 195 -12.95 -1.70 -6.62
N VAL A 196 -12.89 -3.04 -6.74
CA VAL A 196 -11.62 -3.77 -6.82
C VAL A 196 -10.99 -3.65 -8.21
N LEU A 197 -11.78 -3.49 -9.26
CA LEU A 197 -11.31 -3.33 -10.63
C LEU A 197 -10.73 -1.92 -10.88
N GLU A 198 -11.33 -0.89 -10.31
CA GLU A 198 -10.89 0.52 -10.35
C GLU A 198 -9.70 0.80 -9.43
#